data_f3a91f1254a173c8b7ad663cfebe2804
#
_entry.id   f3a91f1254a173c8b7ad663cfebe2804
#
_cell.length_a   1.000
_cell.length_b   1.000
_cell.length_c   1.000
_cell.angle_alpha   90.00
_cell.angle_beta   90.00
_cell.angle_gamma   90.00
#
_symmetry.space_group_name_H-M   'P 1'
#
loop_
_entity.id
_entity.type
_entity.pdbx_description
1 polymer ?
#
loop_
_entity_poly.entity_id
_entity_poly.type
_entity_poly.pdbx_seq_one_letter_code
_entity_poly.pdbx_strand_id
1 'polypeptide(L)'
;MKKLSKLLLALSFALSITSSAFAVTVASWGGAYTESQKLGYGDPTAKALGVDINWVDYSGGLSEIKAQKEAGAITWDIIDVFAFDTINGCDEGIFVEFDFDKDFPAAPDGTPASEDFFAPMPSKCAVGNILYSWNYAYNSKNVDGTPSTIKDFFNTKKFPGKRAIYKSALTNLEIALAGDGVYMGKGGSEIYKLLETEAGVNRAMNKIKELCTDPNGGCVFWAAGAQPPELLVSGEVVMATGWNGRFFNAEIGEGAPIKQVWDGQGLDYEYFALVKGGPDEANAKKALAMMTNTEMLAGSAKYIAYLSLIHI
;
A
#
# COMPACT_ATOMS: atom_id res chain seq x y z
N MET A 1 16.55 -51.15 65.83
CA MET A 1 17.51 -50.42 65.00
C MET A 1 16.94 -50.40 63.58
N LYS A 2 16.26 -49.30 63.24
CA LYS A 2 15.54 -49.16 61.92
C LYS A 2 16.42 -48.38 60.97
N LYS A 3 16.75 -49.01 59.84
CA LYS A 3 17.45 -48.37 58.72
C LYS A 3 16.47 -47.49 57.94
N LEU A 4 16.72 -46.18 57.89
CA LEU A 4 15.97 -45.22 57.10
C LEU A 4 16.59 -45.19 55.69
N SER A 5 15.85 -45.72 54.73
CA SER A 5 16.19 -45.59 53.30
C SER A 5 15.82 -44.18 52.82
N LYS A 6 16.78 -43.42 52.42
CA LYS A 6 16.54 -42.13 51.76
C LYS A 6 16.22 -42.38 50.27
N LEU A 7 14.97 -42.18 49.92
CA LEU A 7 14.52 -42.16 48.52
C LEU A 7 14.80 -40.76 47.95
N LEU A 8 15.79 -40.62 47.10
CA LEU A 8 16.04 -39.40 46.34
C LEU A 8 15.13 -39.40 45.13
N LEU A 9 14.07 -38.59 45.20
CA LEU A 9 13.22 -38.31 44.05
C LEU A 9 13.88 -37.24 43.22
N ALA A 10 14.55 -37.62 42.13
CA ALA A 10 15.06 -36.71 41.13
C ALA A 10 13.89 -36.15 40.31
N LEU A 11 13.44 -34.95 40.63
CA LEU A 11 12.45 -34.22 39.87
C LEU A 11 13.16 -33.62 38.65
N SER A 12 13.08 -34.32 37.49
CA SER A 12 13.55 -33.78 36.20
C SER A 12 12.57 -32.72 35.74
N PHE A 13 12.88 -31.48 36.05
CA PHE A 13 12.21 -30.32 35.45
C PHE A 13 12.68 -30.21 34.01
N ALA A 14 11.93 -30.81 33.07
CA ALA A 14 12.09 -30.55 31.66
C ALA A 14 11.66 -29.09 31.44
N LEU A 15 12.63 -28.17 31.39
CA LEU A 15 12.42 -26.83 30.87
C LEU A 15 12.05 -27.01 29.40
N SER A 16 10.77 -27.07 29.11
CA SER A 16 10.28 -26.81 27.76
C SER A 16 10.60 -25.35 27.47
N ILE A 17 11.72 -25.12 26.81
CA ILE A 17 11.98 -23.84 26.13
C ILE A 17 10.94 -23.81 25.02
N THR A 18 9.75 -23.27 25.31
CA THR A 18 8.89 -22.76 24.27
C THR A 18 9.67 -21.61 23.66
N SER A 19 10.37 -21.85 22.54
CA SER A 19 10.80 -20.77 21.70
C SER A 19 9.51 -20.04 21.35
N SER A 20 9.33 -18.84 21.86
CA SER A 20 8.36 -17.91 21.35
C SER A 20 8.73 -17.76 19.87
N ALA A 21 8.02 -18.44 18.98
CA ALA A 21 8.11 -18.12 17.58
C ALA A 21 7.67 -16.67 17.51
N PHE A 22 8.60 -15.77 17.23
CA PHE A 22 8.24 -14.39 16.95
C PHE A 22 7.36 -14.42 15.73
N ALA A 23 6.20 -13.78 15.82
CA ALA A 23 5.32 -13.65 14.67
C ALA A 23 5.97 -12.68 13.69
N VAL A 24 5.97 -13.01 12.41
CA VAL A 24 6.38 -12.09 11.35
C VAL A 24 5.39 -10.93 11.32
N THR A 25 5.87 -9.71 11.46
CA THR A 25 5.01 -8.52 11.45
C THR A 25 5.11 -7.82 10.11
N VAL A 26 3.98 -7.67 9.43
CA VAL A 26 3.84 -6.97 8.15
C VAL A 26 3.11 -5.65 8.37
N ALA A 27 3.77 -4.54 8.07
CA ALA A 27 3.14 -3.21 8.05
C ALA A 27 2.54 -2.95 6.65
N SER A 28 1.24 -2.63 6.59
CA SER A 28 0.52 -2.35 5.35
C SER A 28 -0.50 -1.23 5.52
N TRP A 29 -1.21 -0.90 4.45
CA TRP A 29 -2.06 0.30 4.31
C TRP A 29 -3.46 0.18 4.91
N GLY A 30 -3.75 -0.87 5.67
CA GLY A 30 -4.99 -1.05 6.43
C GLY A 30 -6.25 -1.34 5.60
N GLY A 31 -7.36 -1.56 6.32
CA GLY A 31 -8.70 -1.73 5.78
C GLY A 31 -8.81 -2.86 4.75
N ALA A 32 -9.67 -2.69 3.73
CA ALA A 32 -9.93 -3.71 2.71
C ALA A 32 -8.68 -4.21 1.97
N TYR A 33 -7.65 -3.39 1.85
CA TYR A 33 -6.40 -3.81 1.22
C TYR A 33 -5.61 -4.79 2.08
N THR A 34 -5.34 -4.46 3.33
CA THR A 34 -4.68 -5.39 4.26
C THR A 34 -5.48 -6.68 4.40
N GLU A 35 -6.81 -6.61 4.43
CA GLU A 35 -7.65 -7.80 4.48
C GLU A 35 -7.51 -8.66 3.22
N SER A 36 -7.44 -8.04 2.03
CA SER A 36 -7.19 -8.77 0.78
C SER A 36 -5.83 -9.45 0.74
N GLN A 37 -4.82 -8.85 1.36
CA GLN A 37 -3.47 -9.41 1.50
C GLN A 37 -3.47 -10.61 2.45
N LYS A 38 -4.13 -10.49 3.60
CA LYS A 38 -4.30 -11.61 4.54
C LYS A 38 -4.93 -12.81 3.86
N LEU A 39 -6.11 -12.61 3.27
CA LEU A 39 -6.88 -13.68 2.64
C LEU A 39 -6.20 -14.23 1.37
N GLY A 40 -5.55 -13.37 0.60
CA GLY A 40 -4.95 -13.72 -0.69
C GLY A 40 -3.67 -14.52 -0.58
N TYR A 41 -2.78 -14.13 0.30
CA TYR A 41 -1.47 -14.74 0.45
C TYR A 41 -0.91 -14.82 1.88
N GLY A 42 -1.33 -13.94 2.80
CA GLY A 42 -0.84 -13.94 4.18
C GLY A 42 -1.18 -15.22 4.94
N ASP A 43 -2.47 -15.51 5.08
CA ASP A 43 -2.96 -16.71 5.79
C ASP A 43 -2.53 -18.02 5.12
N PRO A 44 -2.57 -18.16 3.76
CA PRO A 44 -1.99 -19.30 3.09
C PRO A 44 -0.50 -19.50 3.39
N THR A 45 0.28 -18.42 3.42
CA THR A 45 1.72 -18.45 3.74
C THR A 45 1.95 -18.83 5.20
N ALA A 46 1.24 -18.20 6.14
CA ALA A 46 1.32 -18.52 7.56
C ALA A 46 1.07 -20.02 7.81
N LYS A 47 0.02 -20.56 7.19
CA LYS A 47 -0.33 -21.98 7.27
C LYS A 47 0.75 -22.88 6.68
N ALA A 48 1.29 -22.53 5.51
CA ALA A 48 2.27 -23.36 4.80
C ALA A 48 3.62 -23.41 5.51
N LEU A 49 4.05 -22.28 6.11
CA LEU A 49 5.32 -22.17 6.83
C LEU A 49 5.21 -22.54 8.32
N GLY A 50 3.98 -22.63 8.86
CA GLY A 50 3.77 -22.87 10.30
C GLY A 50 4.27 -21.71 11.17
N VAL A 51 4.16 -20.47 10.67
CA VAL A 51 4.52 -19.24 11.38
C VAL A 51 3.31 -18.34 11.52
N ASP A 52 3.26 -17.55 12.58
CA ASP A 52 2.24 -16.52 12.72
C ASP A 52 2.64 -15.28 11.92
N ILE A 53 1.68 -14.68 11.20
CA ILE A 53 1.88 -13.39 10.50
C ILE A 53 0.92 -12.36 11.08
N ASN A 54 1.47 -11.35 11.74
CA ASN A 54 0.74 -10.21 12.27
C ASN A 54 0.73 -9.08 11.24
N TRP A 55 -0.40 -8.40 11.14
CA TRP A 55 -0.56 -7.24 10.27
C TRP A 55 -0.79 -6.00 11.11
N VAL A 56 -0.06 -4.95 10.80
CA VAL A 56 -0.23 -3.63 11.40
C VAL A 56 -0.50 -2.60 10.30
N ASP A 57 -1.42 -1.68 10.60
CA ASP A 57 -1.75 -0.62 9.66
C ASP A 57 -0.83 0.57 9.86
N TYR A 58 -0.40 1.18 8.76
CA TYR A 58 0.36 2.42 8.77
C TYR A 58 -0.08 3.34 7.63
N SER A 59 0.40 4.58 7.61
CA SER A 59 -0.06 5.60 6.64
C SER A 59 1.00 6.00 5.62
N GLY A 60 1.99 5.14 5.39
CA GLY A 60 3.04 5.32 4.39
C GLY A 60 4.27 6.09 4.87
N GLY A 61 5.31 6.07 4.04
CA GLY A 61 6.59 6.69 4.28
C GLY A 61 7.49 5.96 5.28
N LEU A 62 8.70 6.47 5.46
CA LEU A 62 9.73 5.82 6.27
C LEU A 62 9.85 6.37 7.71
N SER A 63 9.04 7.36 8.09
CA SER A 63 9.22 8.06 9.36
C SER A 63 9.08 7.15 10.58
N GLU A 64 8.11 6.23 10.56
CA GLU A 64 7.86 5.33 11.69
C GLU A 64 8.96 4.27 11.82
N ILE A 65 9.36 3.63 10.72
CA ILE A 65 10.44 2.65 10.77
C ILE A 65 11.79 3.30 11.12
N LYS A 66 12.03 4.54 10.70
CA LYS A 66 13.21 5.32 11.12
C LYS A 66 13.20 5.56 12.62
N ALA A 67 12.07 5.95 13.20
CA ALA A 67 11.92 6.14 14.64
C ALA A 67 12.14 4.83 15.41
N GLN A 68 11.64 3.69 14.96
CA GLN A 68 11.89 2.38 15.55
C GLN A 68 13.38 2.02 15.51
N LYS A 69 14.06 2.27 14.39
CA LYS A 69 15.49 2.03 14.23
C LYS A 69 16.32 2.91 15.17
N GLU A 70 15.99 4.20 15.25
CA GLU A 70 16.66 5.14 16.17
C GLU A 70 16.48 4.76 17.64
N ALA A 71 15.29 4.26 18.00
CA ALA A 71 15.01 3.75 19.34
C ALA A 71 15.67 2.40 19.64
N GLY A 72 16.23 1.71 18.65
CA GLY A 72 16.78 0.35 18.80
C GLY A 72 15.71 -0.70 19.11
N ALA A 73 14.46 -0.43 18.72
CA ALA A 73 13.28 -1.26 19.02
C ALA A 73 12.44 -1.46 17.75
N ILE A 74 13.02 -2.14 16.77
CA ILE A 74 12.32 -2.52 15.52
C ILE A 74 11.29 -3.59 15.84
N THR A 75 10.04 -3.35 15.39
CA THR A 75 8.91 -4.26 15.60
C THR A 75 8.30 -4.78 14.29
N TRP A 76 8.71 -4.24 13.16
CA TRP A 76 8.26 -4.65 11.82
C TRP A 76 9.32 -5.49 11.13
N ASP A 77 8.89 -6.51 10.43
CA ASP A 77 9.75 -7.38 9.61
C ASP A 77 9.61 -7.07 8.12
N ILE A 78 8.38 -6.86 7.66
CA ILE A 78 8.06 -6.56 6.25
C ILE A 78 7.24 -5.27 6.24
N ILE A 79 7.47 -4.44 5.24
CA ILE A 79 6.70 -3.21 5.04
C ILE A 79 6.26 -3.10 3.57
N ASP A 80 5.02 -2.67 3.37
CA ASP A 80 4.43 -2.42 2.05
C ASP A 80 4.56 -0.92 1.73
N VAL A 81 5.31 -0.58 0.69
CA VAL A 81 5.82 0.79 0.46
C VAL A 81 5.75 1.20 -1.00
N PHE A 82 5.75 2.51 -1.24
CA PHE A 82 5.92 3.08 -2.58
C PHE A 82 7.32 2.85 -3.16
N ALA A 83 7.44 2.93 -4.48
CA ALA A 83 8.70 2.77 -5.18
C ALA A 83 9.84 3.66 -4.63
N PHE A 84 9.55 4.95 -4.41
CA PHE A 84 10.55 5.89 -3.89
C PHE A 84 10.97 5.60 -2.44
N ASP A 85 10.08 5.02 -1.63
CA ASP A 85 10.42 4.59 -0.26
C ASP A 85 11.38 3.39 -0.29
N THR A 86 11.25 2.48 -1.27
CA THR A 86 12.21 1.38 -1.41
C THR A 86 13.60 1.87 -1.77
N ILE A 87 13.71 2.89 -2.63
CA ILE A 87 14.98 3.50 -3.01
C ILE A 87 15.62 4.16 -1.78
N ASN A 88 14.89 5.07 -1.14
CA ASN A 88 15.39 5.81 0.01
C ASN A 88 15.75 4.89 1.18
N GLY A 89 14.89 3.92 1.50
CA GLY A 89 15.12 2.97 2.57
C GLY A 89 16.28 2.02 2.31
N CYS A 90 16.52 1.66 1.05
CA CYS A 90 17.67 0.87 0.61
C CYS A 90 18.96 1.67 0.79
N ASP A 91 19.02 2.90 0.28
CA ASP A 91 20.18 3.79 0.36
C ASP A 91 20.55 4.15 1.81
N GLU A 92 19.55 4.28 2.68
CA GLU A 92 19.74 4.55 4.11
C GLU A 92 20.02 3.27 4.93
N GLY A 93 20.07 2.10 4.30
CA GLY A 93 20.33 0.82 4.97
C GLY A 93 19.25 0.43 5.99
N ILE A 94 17.99 0.78 5.71
CA ILE A 94 16.82 0.39 6.49
C ILE A 94 16.33 -0.98 6.05
N PHE A 95 16.45 -1.28 4.75
CA PHE A 95 15.98 -2.51 4.15
C PHE A 95 17.11 -3.46 3.79
N VAL A 96 16.76 -4.73 3.65
CA VAL A 96 17.66 -5.80 3.22
C VAL A 96 17.75 -5.81 1.70
N GLU A 97 18.96 -5.89 1.16
CA GLU A 97 19.15 -6.11 -0.28
C GLU A 97 18.92 -7.59 -0.63
N PHE A 98 18.29 -7.85 -1.79
CA PHE A 98 18.01 -9.17 -2.30
C PHE A 98 18.93 -9.56 -3.46
N ASP A 99 19.28 -10.85 -3.50
CA ASP A 99 19.73 -11.54 -4.69
C ASP A 99 18.52 -12.32 -5.23
N PHE A 100 17.79 -11.72 -6.18
CA PHE A 100 16.46 -12.17 -6.59
C PHE A 100 16.39 -13.67 -6.91
N ASP A 101 17.30 -14.17 -7.75
CA ASP A 101 17.26 -15.56 -8.21
C ASP A 101 17.71 -16.58 -7.14
N LYS A 102 18.31 -16.10 -6.03
CA LYS A 102 18.62 -16.95 -4.88
C LYS A 102 17.57 -16.85 -3.77
N ASP A 103 17.00 -15.65 -3.61
CA ASP A 103 16.13 -15.33 -2.48
C ASP A 103 14.66 -15.64 -2.78
N PHE A 104 14.27 -15.65 -4.06
CA PHE A 104 12.91 -15.90 -4.50
C PHE A 104 12.85 -17.10 -5.46
N PRO A 105 11.75 -17.87 -5.42
CA PRO A 105 11.58 -19.00 -6.33
C PRO A 105 11.34 -18.52 -7.76
N ALA A 106 11.79 -19.28 -8.74
CA ALA A 106 11.41 -19.09 -10.13
C ALA A 106 9.91 -19.32 -10.33
N ALA A 107 9.34 -18.71 -11.36
CA ALA A 107 7.96 -18.95 -11.78
C ALA A 107 7.72 -20.43 -12.14
N PRO A 108 6.47 -20.91 -12.15
CA PRO A 108 6.14 -22.30 -12.49
C PRO A 108 6.59 -22.75 -13.88
N ASP A 109 6.75 -21.84 -14.82
CA ASP A 109 7.25 -22.12 -16.18
C ASP A 109 8.78 -22.08 -16.28
N GLY A 110 9.47 -21.80 -15.17
CA GLY A 110 10.93 -21.72 -15.09
C GLY A 110 11.51 -20.32 -15.31
N THR A 111 10.69 -19.30 -15.50
CA THR A 111 11.16 -17.90 -15.58
C THR A 111 11.86 -17.52 -14.27
N PRO A 112 13.10 -17.00 -14.30
CA PRO A 112 13.80 -16.55 -13.10
C PRO A 112 13.02 -15.47 -12.34
N ALA A 113 13.14 -15.44 -11.02
CA ALA A 113 12.44 -14.43 -10.19
C ALA A 113 12.78 -12.98 -10.58
N SER A 114 14.01 -12.74 -11.03
CA SER A 114 14.45 -11.42 -11.54
C SER A 114 13.72 -10.95 -12.81
N GLU A 115 13.06 -11.85 -13.53
CA GLU A 115 12.36 -11.61 -14.80
C GLU A 115 10.84 -11.81 -14.69
N ASP A 116 10.33 -12.33 -13.57
CA ASP A 116 8.93 -12.70 -13.39
C ASP A 116 7.99 -11.53 -13.05
N PHE A 117 8.51 -10.38 -12.70
CA PHE A 117 7.70 -9.22 -12.36
C PHE A 117 7.40 -8.35 -13.58
N PHE A 118 6.15 -7.87 -13.67
CA PHE A 118 5.66 -7.02 -14.75
C PHE A 118 6.43 -5.70 -14.92
N ALA A 119 6.95 -5.16 -13.82
CA ALA A 119 7.73 -3.94 -13.81
C ALA A 119 9.12 -4.19 -13.19
N PRO A 120 10.17 -3.51 -13.66
CA PRO A 120 11.47 -3.61 -13.04
C PRO A 120 11.42 -3.14 -11.58
N MET A 121 12.19 -3.80 -10.71
CA MET A 121 12.30 -3.39 -9.32
C MET A 121 13.01 -2.04 -9.21
N PRO A 122 12.45 -1.08 -8.45
CA PRO A 122 13.02 0.26 -8.31
C PRO A 122 14.33 0.28 -7.53
N SER A 123 14.57 -0.73 -6.68
CA SER A 123 15.79 -0.91 -5.92
C SER A 123 16.07 -2.40 -5.68
N LYS A 124 17.26 -2.73 -5.21
CA LYS A 124 17.60 -4.09 -4.79
C LYS A 124 16.89 -4.57 -3.52
N CYS A 125 16.22 -3.66 -2.81
CA CYS A 125 15.49 -3.94 -1.58
C CYS A 125 13.98 -4.07 -1.81
N ALA A 126 13.50 -3.95 -3.05
CA ALA A 126 12.10 -3.97 -3.41
C ALA A 126 11.67 -5.32 -3.98
N VAL A 127 10.50 -5.80 -3.59
CA VAL A 127 9.82 -6.94 -4.21
C VAL A 127 8.44 -6.50 -4.66
N GLY A 128 8.10 -6.77 -5.92
CA GLY A 128 6.82 -6.36 -6.49
C GLY A 128 5.63 -6.93 -5.73
N ASN A 129 4.62 -6.10 -5.51
CA ASN A 129 3.38 -6.48 -4.84
C ASN A 129 2.18 -6.26 -5.78
N ILE A 130 1.70 -5.04 -5.92
CA ILE A 130 0.53 -4.72 -6.75
C ILE A 130 0.76 -3.56 -7.72
N LEU A 131 -0.03 -3.59 -8.80
CA LEU A 131 -0.34 -2.44 -9.65
C LEU A 131 -1.70 -1.92 -9.25
N TYR A 132 -1.80 -0.63 -8.97
CA TYR A 132 -3.04 0.02 -8.63
C TYR A 132 -3.23 1.31 -9.43
N SER A 133 -4.44 1.85 -9.38
CA SER A 133 -4.76 3.14 -9.97
C SER A 133 -5.23 4.10 -8.89
N TRP A 134 -4.73 5.31 -8.91
CA TRP A 134 -5.39 6.40 -8.23
C TRP A 134 -6.25 7.18 -9.23
N ASN A 135 -7.47 7.43 -8.82
CA ASN A 135 -8.48 8.12 -9.61
C ASN A 135 -9.33 8.99 -8.67
N TYR A 136 -10.46 9.48 -9.13
CA TYR A 136 -11.43 10.03 -8.21
C TYR A 136 -12.77 9.31 -8.31
N ALA A 137 -13.54 9.41 -7.24
CA ALA A 137 -14.90 8.92 -7.20
C ALA A 137 -15.85 10.01 -6.67
N TYR A 138 -17.14 9.82 -6.89
CA TYR A 138 -18.19 10.68 -6.39
C TYR A 138 -19.35 9.88 -5.81
N ASN A 139 -20.10 10.49 -4.89
CA ASN A 139 -21.36 9.91 -4.40
C ASN A 139 -22.50 10.31 -5.35
N SER A 140 -23.06 9.34 -6.04
CA SER A 140 -24.10 9.55 -7.06
C SER A 140 -25.43 10.05 -6.50
N LYS A 141 -25.64 10.03 -5.18
CA LYS A 141 -26.81 10.61 -4.52
C LYS A 141 -26.61 12.08 -4.15
N ASN A 142 -25.37 12.55 -4.09
CA ASN A 142 -25.01 13.89 -3.62
C ASN A 142 -24.52 14.80 -4.74
N VAL A 143 -24.47 14.31 -5.97
CA VAL A 143 -24.00 15.05 -7.15
C VAL A 143 -25.06 15.06 -8.23
N ASP A 144 -25.49 16.24 -8.65
CA ASP A 144 -26.39 16.38 -9.78
C ASP A 144 -25.64 16.19 -11.09
N GLY A 145 -26.06 15.19 -11.89
CA GLY A 145 -25.41 14.83 -13.14
C GLY A 145 -24.33 13.77 -12.96
N THR A 146 -23.52 13.58 -14.02
CA THR A 146 -22.51 12.52 -14.09
C THR A 146 -21.14 13.12 -14.37
N PRO A 147 -20.29 13.30 -13.35
CA PRO A 147 -18.88 13.64 -13.55
C PRO A 147 -18.18 12.55 -14.37
N SER A 148 -17.36 12.93 -15.34
CA SER A 148 -16.75 12.00 -16.29
C SER A 148 -15.31 12.32 -16.66
N THR A 149 -14.82 13.52 -16.28
CA THR A 149 -13.47 13.96 -16.59
C THR A 149 -12.78 14.48 -15.34
N ILE A 150 -11.44 14.45 -15.35
CA ILE A 150 -10.65 15.03 -14.26
C ILE A 150 -10.92 16.53 -14.08
N LYS A 151 -11.32 17.24 -15.13
CA LYS A 151 -11.74 18.65 -15.05
C LYS A 151 -13.01 18.83 -14.23
N ASP A 152 -13.92 17.84 -14.23
CA ASP A 152 -15.14 17.88 -13.43
C ASP A 152 -14.83 17.87 -11.93
N PHE A 153 -13.75 17.23 -11.50
CA PHE A 153 -13.30 17.23 -10.11
C PHE A 153 -12.99 18.67 -9.61
N PHE A 154 -12.45 19.52 -10.47
CA PHE A 154 -12.10 20.90 -10.16
C PHE A 154 -13.24 21.91 -10.48
N ASN A 155 -14.31 21.46 -11.12
CA ASN A 155 -15.42 22.33 -11.51
C ASN A 155 -16.46 22.46 -10.41
N THR A 156 -16.18 23.27 -9.40
CA THR A 156 -17.05 23.54 -8.25
C THR A 156 -18.33 24.31 -8.60
N LYS A 157 -18.35 25.00 -9.74
CA LYS A 157 -19.56 25.67 -10.24
C LYS A 157 -20.60 24.68 -10.77
N LYS A 158 -20.13 23.65 -11.53
CA LYS A 158 -21.00 22.60 -12.07
C LYS A 158 -21.34 21.56 -10.99
N PHE A 159 -20.39 21.24 -10.15
CA PHE A 159 -20.52 20.24 -9.10
C PHE A 159 -20.12 20.85 -7.74
N PRO A 160 -21.00 21.61 -7.09
CA PRO A 160 -20.69 22.26 -5.82
C PRO A 160 -20.49 21.24 -4.69
N GLY A 161 -19.66 21.61 -3.71
CA GLY A 161 -19.37 20.81 -2.52
C GLY A 161 -17.88 20.52 -2.33
N LYS A 162 -17.52 20.04 -1.14
CA LYS A 162 -16.12 19.76 -0.78
C LYS A 162 -15.54 18.60 -1.56
N ARG A 163 -14.21 18.63 -1.68
CA ARG A 163 -13.39 17.54 -2.24
C ARG A 163 -12.50 16.92 -1.19
N ALA A 164 -12.38 15.61 -1.18
CA ALA A 164 -11.33 14.95 -0.40
C ALA A 164 -10.09 14.73 -1.29
N ILE A 165 -8.92 15.13 -0.81
CA ILE A 165 -7.64 14.96 -1.49
C ILE A 165 -6.60 14.39 -0.53
N TYR A 166 -5.62 13.66 -1.07
CA TYR A 166 -4.58 13.03 -0.25
C TYR A 166 -3.71 14.07 0.44
N LYS A 167 -3.31 13.81 1.69
CA LYS A 167 -2.41 14.68 2.46
C LYS A 167 -0.95 14.46 2.05
N SER A 168 -0.68 14.54 0.77
CA SER A 168 0.65 14.41 0.17
C SER A 168 0.72 15.21 -1.11
N ALA A 169 1.92 15.56 -1.56
CA ALA A 169 2.13 16.11 -2.90
C ALA A 169 1.90 15.05 -3.99
N LEU A 170 2.25 13.79 -3.66
CA LEU A 170 2.07 12.64 -4.54
C LEU A 170 0.63 12.56 -5.04
N THR A 171 0.44 12.37 -6.33
CA THR A 171 -0.82 12.32 -7.08
C THR A 171 -1.58 13.64 -7.17
N ASN A 172 -1.53 14.48 -6.15
CA ASN A 172 -2.27 15.75 -6.16
C ASN A 172 -1.72 16.76 -7.18
N LEU A 173 -0.39 16.82 -7.36
CA LEU A 173 0.21 17.73 -8.33
C LEU A 173 -0.10 17.30 -9.76
N GLU A 174 -0.06 16.00 -10.02
CA GLU A 174 -0.40 15.39 -11.31
C GLU A 174 -1.87 15.63 -11.67
N ILE A 175 -2.78 15.32 -10.74
CA ILE A 175 -4.23 15.53 -10.91
C ILE A 175 -4.54 17.03 -11.12
N ALA A 176 -3.87 17.92 -10.39
CA ALA A 176 -4.08 19.35 -10.50
C ALA A 176 -3.70 19.86 -11.90
N LEU A 177 -2.56 19.44 -12.44
CA LEU A 177 -2.15 19.82 -13.80
C LEU A 177 -3.08 19.23 -14.86
N ALA A 178 -3.49 17.97 -14.72
CA ALA A 178 -4.46 17.34 -15.61
C ALA A 178 -5.82 18.09 -15.57
N GLY A 179 -6.29 18.42 -14.37
CA GLY A 179 -7.53 19.20 -14.15
C GLY A 179 -7.43 20.63 -14.68
N ASP A 180 -6.22 21.22 -14.71
CA ASP A 180 -5.95 22.51 -15.32
C ASP A 180 -5.76 22.44 -16.85
N GLY A 181 -5.98 21.28 -17.43
CA GLY A 181 -6.01 21.05 -18.87
C GLY A 181 -4.65 20.78 -19.52
N VAL A 182 -3.63 20.45 -18.72
CA VAL A 182 -2.37 19.97 -19.27
C VAL A 182 -2.61 18.62 -19.95
N TYR A 183 -2.17 18.47 -21.18
CA TYR A 183 -2.19 17.18 -21.85
C TYR A 183 -1.22 16.23 -21.15
N MET A 184 -1.70 15.06 -20.75
CA MET A 184 -0.87 14.14 -19.96
C MET A 184 0.28 13.51 -20.75
N GLY A 185 0.11 13.33 -22.05
CA GLY A 185 1.08 12.59 -22.86
C GLY A 185 1.06 11.08 -22.58
N LYS A 186 1.98 10.35 -23.18
CA LYS A 186 2.14 8.92 -22.92
C LYS A 186 2.74 8.74 -21.53
N GLY A 187 2.04 8.00 -20.67
CA GLY A 187 2.50 7.71 -19.30
C GLY A 187 2.69 8.96 -18.44
N GLY A 188 1.93 10.02 -18.67
CA GLY A 188 2.05 11.25 -17.89
C GLY A 188 3.27 12.14 -18.24
N SER A 189 3.99 11.84 -19.31
CA SER A 189 5.26 12.48 -19.65
C SER A 189 5.22 14.01 -19.68
N GLU A 190 4.14 14.61 -20.16
CA GLU A 190 4.03 16.09 -20.23
C GLU A 190 3.74 16.70 -18.86
N ILE A 191 3.05 15.97 -17.98
CA ILE A 191 2.86 16.36 -16.58
C ILE A 191 4.21 16.38 -15.84
N TYR A 192 4.98 15.31 -15.95
CA TYR A 192 6.28 15.21 -15.26
C TYR A 192 7.30 16.22 -15.74
N LYS A 193 7.37 16.50 -17.05
CA LYS A 193 8.20 17.61 -17.56
C LYS A 193 7.89 18.96 -16.91
N LEU A 194 6.61 19.23 -16.62
CA LEU A 194 6.23 20.44 -15.91
C LEU A 194 6.61 20.37 -14.44
N LEU A 195 6.40 19.22 -13.77
CA LEU A 195 6.72 19.04 -12.36
C LEU A 195 8.23 19.05 -12.07
N GLU A 196 9.08 18.88 -13.07
CA GLU A 196 10.52 19.12 -12.97
C GLU A 196 10.88 20.61 -12.85
N THR A 197 9.92 21.50 -13.02
CA THR A 197 10.12 22.96 -12.97
C THR A 197 9.38 23.60 -11.79
N GLU A 198 9.97 24.62 -11.17
CA GLU A 198 9.30 25.42 -10.14
C GLU A 198 7.98 26.03 -10.64
N ALA A 199 7.96 26.50 -11.88
CA ALA A 199 6.75 27.08 -12.48
C ALA A 199 5.62 26.05 -12.60
N GLY A 200 5.92 24.82 -12.97
CA GLY A 200 4.94 23.72 -13.06
C GLY A 200 4.42 23.29 -11.70
N VAL A 201 5.30 23.16 -10.70
CA VAL A 201 4.90 22.88 -9.32
C VAL A 201 4.00 23.99 -8.77
N ASN A 202 4.39 25.25 -8.94
CA ASN A 202 3.59 26.42 -8.52
C ASN A 202 2.22 26.45 -9.23
N ARG A 203 2.13 26.08 -10.51
CA ARG A 203 0.89 25.99 -11.25
C ARG A 203 -0.04 24.93 -10.64
N ALA A 204 0.49 23.73 -10.35
CA ALA A 204 -0.27 22.66 -9.68
C ALA A 204 -0.75 23.08 -8.30
N MET A 205 0.13 23.65 -7.48
CA MET A 205 -0.21 24.14 -6.13
C MET A 205 -1.28 25.23 -6.15
N ASN A 206 -1.22 26.15 -7.10
CA ASN A 206 -2.24 27.19 -7.27
C ASN A 206 -3.60 26.58 -7.63
N LYS A 207 -3.63 25.55 -8.50
CA LYS A 207 -4.87 24.85 -8.86
C LYS A 207 -5.52 24.17 -7.64
N ILE A 208 -4.71 23.52 -6.79
CA ILE A 208 -5.18 22.94 -5.53
C ILE A 208 -5.68 24.05 -4.58
N LYS A 209 -4.93 25.14 -4.45
CA LYS A 209 -5.32 26.28 -3.62
C LYS A 209 -6.65 26.88 -4.07
N GLU A 210 -6.85 27.09 -5.38
CA GLU A 210 -8.11 27.55 -5.95
C GLU A 210 -9.28 26.64 -5.52
N LEU A 211 -9.13 25.32 -5.69
CA LEU A 211 -10.15 24.35 -5.27
C LEU A 211 -10.46 24.43 -3.79
N CYS A 212 -9.42 24.49 -2.94
CA CYS A 212 -9.59 24.46 -1.48
C CYS A 212 -10.14 25.76 -0.89
N THR A 213 -9.98 26.90 -1.61
CA THR A 213 -10.47 28.21 -1.17
C THR A 213 -11.73 28.68 -1.90
N ASP A 214 -12.25 27.90 -2.87
CA ASP A 214 -13.49 28.21 -3.58
C ASP A 214 -14.69 28.15 -2.63
N PRO A 215 -15.54 29.18 -2.59
CA PRO A 215 -16.73 29.18 -1.73
C PRO A 215 -17.75 28.08 -2.05
N ASN A 216 -17.76 27.57 -3.27
CA ASN A 216 -18.60 26.42 -3.67
C ASN A 216 -17.89 25.08 -3.53
N GLY A 217 -16.63 25.07 -3.08
CA GLY A 217 -15.76 23.91 -2.98
C GLY A 217 -15.25 23.70 -1.56
N GLY A 218 -13.93 23.65 -1.43
CA GLY A 218 -13.22 23.36 -0.19
C GLY A 218 -12.60 21.98 -0.20
N CYS A 219 -11.60 21.77 0.65
CA CYS A 219 -10.88 20.50 0.73
C CYS A 219 -10.97 19.88 2.12
N VAL A 220 -11.05 18.56 2.13
CA VAL A 220 -10.78 17.69 3.28
C VAL A 220 -9.54 16.87 2.93
N PHE A 221 -8.52 16.90 3.78
CA PHE A 221 -7.30 16.14 3.56
C PHE A 221 -7.40 14.79 4.25
N TRP A 222 -7.21 13.71 3.51
CA TRP A 222 -7.18 12.37 4.04
C TRP A 222 -5.75 11.80 4.06
N ALA A 223 -5.47 10.88 4.98
CA ALA A 223 -4.17 10.22 5.13
C ALA A 223 -4.26 8.70 5.06
N ALA A 224 -5.35 8.11 5.55
CA ALA A 224 -5.58 6.66 5.50
C ALA A 224 -6.49 6.27 4.34
N GLY A 225 -6.17 5.18 3.64
CA GLY A 225 -6.86 4.76 2.42
C GLY A 225 -8.34 4.39 2.57
N ALA A 226 -8.82 4.13 3.79
CA ALA A 226 -10.25 3.91 4.06
C ALA A 226 -11.07 5.22 4.09
N GLN A 227 -10.44 6.36 4.36
CA GLN A 227 -11.13 7.64 4.52
C GLN A 227 -11.87 8.16 3.28
N PRO A 228 -11.31 8.11 2.04
CA PRO A 228 -12.01 8.63 0.87
C PRO A 228 -13.41 8.05 0.65
N PRO A 229 -13.63 6.72 0.63
CA PRO A 229 -14.98 6.18 0.51
C PRO A 229 -15.88 6.52 1.71
N GLU A 230 -15.36 6.55 2.94
CA GLU A 230 -16.13 6.94 4.13
C GLU A 230 -16.63 8.38 4.06
N LEU A 231 -15.77 9.33 3.62
CA LEU A 231 -16.11 10.74 3.43
C LEU A 231 -17.17 10.93 2.33
N LEU A 232 -17.14 10.10 1.28
CA LEU A 232 -18.18 10.10 0.23
C LEU A 232 -19.50 9.54 0.75
N VAL A 233 -19.47 8.41 1.49
CA VAL A 233 -20.68 7.76 2.03
C VAL A 233 -21.35 8.64 3.07
N SER A 234 -20.59 9.28 3.96
CA SER A 234 -21.12 10.20 4.95
C SER A 234 -21.70 11.49 4.35
N GLY A 235 -21.34 11.81 3.11
CA GLY A 235 -21.72 13.06 2.45
C GLY A 235 -20.93 14.30 2.90
N GLU A 236 -19.85 14.12 3.63
CA GLU A 236 -18.97 15.23 4.01
C GLU A 236 -18.28 15.85 2.79
N VAL A 237 -17.99 15.04 1.78
CA VAL A 237 -17.48 15.46 0.48
C VAL A 237 -18.36 14.91 -0.65
N VAL A 238 -18.36 15.60 -1.79
CA VAL A 238 -19.11 15.15 -2.97
C VAL A 238 -18.23 14.35 -3.93
N MET A 239 -16.94 14.61 -3.93
CA MET A 239 -15.93 13.89 -4.71
C MET A 239 -14.68 13.66 -3.88
N ALA A 240 -13.97 12.58 -4.12
CA ALA A 240 -12.74 12.24 -3.44
C ALA A 240 -11.72 11.62 -4.40
N THR A 241 -10.46 12.05 -4.34
CA THR A 241 -9.36 11.27 -4.92
C THR A 241 -9.06 10.09 -4.00
N GLY A 242 -8.58 8.98 -4.56
CA GLY A 242 -8.24 7.79 -3.78
C GLY A 242 -7.75 6.64 -4.66
N TRP A 243 -7.54 5.52 -4.05
CA TRP A 243 -7.10 4.30 -4.72
C TRP A 243 -8.29 3.47 -5.18
N ASN A 244 -8.26 3.04 -6.45
CA ASN A 244 -9.37 2.37 -7.11
C ASN A 244 -9.93 1.16 -6.33
N GLY A 245 -9.09 0.36 -5.71
CA GLY A 245 -9.53 -0.82 -4.95
C GLY A 245 -10.37 -0.45 -3.72
N ARG A 246 -10.12 0.70 -3.08
CA ARG A 246 -10.93 1.19 -1.95
C ARG A 246 -12.32 1.60 -2.39
N PHE A 247 -12.40 2.33 -3.50
CA PHE A 247 -13.68 2.70 -4.09
C PHE A 247 -14.44 1.48 -4.63
N PHE A 248 -13.73 0.51 -5.23
CA PHE A 248 -14.33 -0.74 -5.68
C PHE A 248 -14.94 -1.51 -4.52
N ASN A 249 -14.23 -1.65 -3.41
CA ASN A 249 -14.77 -2.34 -2.23
C ASN A 249 -16.03 -1.64 -1.71
N ALA A 250 -16.02 -0.33 -1.58
CA ALA A 250 -17.19 0.42 -1.14
C ALA A 250 -18.36 0.32 -2.14
N GLU A 251 -18.12 0.46 -3.46
CA GLU A 251 -19.14 0.39 -4.50
C GLU A 251 -19.73 -1.02 -4.65
N ILE A 252 -18.87 -2.01 -4.82
CA ILE A 252 -19.29 -3.38 -5.18
C ILE A 252 -19.39 -4.28 -3.96
N GLY A 253 -18.45 -4.20 -3.03
CA GLY A 253 -18.45 -5.02 -1.81
C GLY A 253 -19.52 -4.60 -0.80
N GLU A 254 -19.71 -3.30 -0.62
CA GLU A 254 -20.61 -2.74 0.40
C GLU A 254 -21.89 -2.14 -0.19
N GLY A 255 -22.00 -2.03 -1.53
CA GLY A 255 -23.16 -1.47 -2.20
C GLY A 255 -23.34 0.04 -2.01
N ALA A 256 -22.25 0.77 -1.69
CA ALA A 256 -22.29 2.21 -1.52
C ALA A 256 -22.60 2.95 -2.84
N PRO A 257 -23.29 4.11 -2.80
CA PRO A 257 -23.65 4.86 -4.01
C PRO A 257 -22.46 5.64 -4.58
N ILE A 258 -21.31 4.99 -4.69
CA ILE A 258 -20.06 5.56 -5.19
C ILE A 258 -19.90 5.17 -6.65
N LYS A 259 -19.37 6.10 -7.46
CA LYS A 259 -19.02 5.87 -8.87
C LYS A 259 -17.63 6.40 -9.13
N GLN A 260 -16.78 5.57 -9.71
CA GLN A 260 -15.41 5.92 -10.07
C GLN A 260 -15.33 6.63 -11.41
N VAL A 261 -14.42 7.57 -11.54
CA VAL A 261 -14.08 8.25 -12.79
C VAL A 261 -12.63 7.98 -13.14
N TRP A 262 -12.41 7.41 -14.30
CA TRP A 262 -11.12 6.92 -14.75
C TRP A 262 -10.34 7.92 -15.62
N ASP A 263 -11.00 8.98 -16.08
CA ASP A 263 -10.30 10.05 -16.81
C ASP A 263 -9.30 10.77 -15.90
N GLY A 264 -8.06 10.88 -16.35
CA GLY A 264 -6.97 11.48 -15.58
C GLY A 264 -6.41 10.58 -14.48
N GLN A 265 -6.71 9.28 -14.50
CA GLN A 265 -6.12 8.32 -13.56
C GLN A 265 -4.60 8.22 -13.74
N GLY A 266 -3.90 7.92 -12.65
CA GLY A 266 -2.51 7.47 -12.68
C GLY A 266 -2.42 5.99 -12.32
N LEU A 267 -1.42 5.31 -12.88
CA LEU A 267 -1.03 3.97 -12.47
C LEU A 267 0.22 4.06 -11.62
N ASP A 268 0.27 3.27 -10.56
CA ASP A 268 1.44 3.22 -9.69
C ASP A 268 1.62 1.80 -9.15
N TYR A 269 2.78 1.55 -8.58
CA TYR A 269 3.20 0.25 -8.12
C TYR A 269 3.50 0.28 -6.63
N GLU A 270 3.07 -0.76 -5.92
CA GLU A 270 3.44 -1.03 -4.55
C GLU A 270 4.46 -2.17 -4.48
N TYR A 271 5.30 -2.10 -3.49
CA TYR A 271 6.38 -3.05 -3.26
C TYR A 271 6.45 -3.45 -1.79
N PHE A 272 6.86 -4.67 -1.55
CA PHE A 272 7.34 -5.06 -0.23
C PHE A 272 8.83 -4.79 -0.07
N ALA A 273 9.23 -4.45 1.15
CA ALA A 273 10.62 -4.43 1.57
C ALA A 273 10.79 -5.21 2.88
N LEU A 274 11.92 -5.90 3.03
CA LEU A 274 12.29 -6.59 4.27
C LEU A 274 13.07 -5.63 5.17
N VAL A 275 12.60 -5.42 6.39
CA VAL A 275 13.21 -4.51 7.36
C VAL A 275 14.47 -5.14 7.94
N LYS A 276 15.60 -4.45 7.81
CA LYS A 276 16.87 -4.92 8.35
C LYS A 276 16.89 -4.86 9.87
N GLY A 277 17.12 -6.01 10.50
CA GLY A 277 17.11 -6.14 11.97
C GLY A 277 15.70 -6.26 12.55
N GLY A 278 14.71 -6.64 11.75
CA GLY A 278 13.37 -7.01 12.21
C GLY A 278 13.42 -8.19 13.21
N PRO A 279 12.37 -8.34 14.05
CA PRO A 279 12.35 -9.36 15.12
C PRO A 279 12.56 -10.80 14.64
N ASP A 280 12.08 -11.14 13.43
CA ASP A 280 12.23 -12.49 12.84
C ASP A 280 12.58 -12.41 11.35
N GLU A 281 13.69 -11.74 11.03
CA GLU A 281 14.15 -11.53 9.65
C GLU A 281 14.23 -12.85 8.84
N ALA A 282 14.61 -13.95 9.49
CA ALA A 282 14.76 -15.24 8.81
C ALA A 282 13.42 -15.84 8.34
N ASN A 283 12.38 -15.82 9.16
CA ASN A 283 11.05 -16.28 8.76
C ASN A 283 10.34 -15.23 7.90
N ALA A 284 10.57 -13.94 8.14
CA ALA A 284 10.06 -12.87 7.30
C ALA A 284 10.56 -12.98 5.85
N LYS A 285 11.84 -13.31 5.64
CA LYS A 285 12.38 -13.54 4.30
C LYS A 285 11.70 -14.71 3.60
N LYS A 286 11.46 -15.83 4.31
CA LYS A 286 10.72 -16.96 3.76
C LYS A 286 9.26 -16.63 3.46
N ALA A 287 8.61 -15.90 4.38
CA ALA A 287 7.24 -15.46 4.21
C ALA A 287 7.11 -14.53 3.00
N LEU A 288 8.02 -13.57 2.86
CA LEU A 288 8.06 -12.66 1.73
C LEU A 288 8.23 -13.42 0.41
N ALA A 289 9.21 -14.33 0.33
CA ALA A 289 9.42 -15.14 -0.87
C ALA A 289 8.21 -16.01 -1.24
N MET A 290 7.44 -16.46 -0.25
CA MET A 290 6.23 -17.25 -0.49
C MET A 290 5.05 -16.37 -0.87
N MET A 291 4.83 -15.25 -0.18
CA MET A 291 3.74 -14.31 -0.48
C MET A 291 3.85 -13.70 -1.88
N THR A 292 5.08 -13.52 -2.37
CA THR A 292 5.36 -12.87 -3.65
C THR A 292 5.66 -13.83 -4.79
N ASN A 293 5.51 -15.13 -4.60
CA ASN A 293 5.59 -16.06 -5.73
C ASN A 293 4.36 -15.93 -6.64
N THR A 294 4.48 -16.40 -7.87
CA THR A 294 3.49 -16.24 -8.94
C THR A 294 2.07 -16.65 -8.54
N GLU A 295 1.93 -17.80 -7.88
CA GLU A 295 0.61 -18.35 -7.51
C GLU A 295 -0.03 -17.61 -6.33
N MET A 296 0.77 -17.27 -5.31
CA MET A 296 0.28 -16.65 -4.09
C MET A 296 -0.06 -15.17 -4.31
N LEU A 297 0.83 -14.42 -4.99
CA LEU A 297 0.64 -12.98 -5.14
C LEU A 297 -0.66 -12.65 -5.89
N ALA A 298 -1.04 -13.47 -6.87
CA ALA A 298 -2.31 -13.33 -7.58
C ALA A 298 -3.56 -13.50 -6.68
N GLY A 299 -3.39 -14.07 -5.48
CA GLY A 299 -4.47 -14.38 -4.57
C GLY A 299 -5.25 -13.16 -4.09
N SER A 300 -4.57 -12.03 -3.85
CA SER A 300 -5.22 -10.80 -3.36
C SER A 300 -6.22 -10.20 -4.34
N ALA A 301 -6.02 -10.39 -5.66
CA ALA A 301 -6.92 -9.90 -6.69
C ALA A 301 -8.32 -10.54 -6.66
N LYS A 302 -8.51 -11.62 -5.89
CA LYS A 302 -9.84 -12.22 -5.63
C LYS A 302 -10.69 -11.37 -4.69
N TYR A 303 -10.08 -10.51 -3.90
CA TYR A 303 -10.71 -9.79 -2.80
C TYR A 303 -10.73 -8.27 -2.99
N ILE A 304 -9.87 -7.74 -3.86
CA ILE A 304 -9.80 -6.30 -4.15
C ILE A 304 -9.40 -6.08 -5.62
N ALA A 305 -9.85 -4.98 -6.21
CA ALA A 305 -9.56 -4.66 -7.62
C ALA A 305 -8.16 -4.02 -7.79
N TYR A 306 -7.13 -4.75 -7.35
CA TYR A 306 -5.73 -4.47 -7.65
C TYR A 306 -5.13 -5.64 -8.43
N LEU A 307 -4.17 -5.36 -9.29
CA LEU A 307 -3.48 -6.39 -10.04
C LEU A 307 -2.17 -6.75 -9.33
N SER A 308 -1.83 -8.03 -9.27
CA SER A 308 -0.50 -8.45 -8.82
C SER A 308 0.59 -8.01 -9.80
N LEU A 309 1.76 -7.63 -9.29
CA LEU A 309 2.92 -7.24 -10.12
C LEU A 309 3.70 -8.44 -10.68
N ILE A 310 3.13 -9.60 -10.65
CA ILE A 310 3.77 -10.81 -11.14
C ILE A 310 3.43 -11.04 -12.61
N HIS A 311 4.36 -11.63 -13.35
CA HIS A 311 4.14 -12.01 -14.73
C HIS A 311 3.02 -13.08 -14.83
N ILE A 312 2.04 -12.80 -15.67
CA ILE A 312 0.91 -13.71 -15.89
C ILE A 312 1.17 -14.52 -17.15
#